data_ba3c3d0d0d7efcf3a814b8924e9b9183
#
_entry.id   ba3c3d0d0d7efcf3a814b8924e9b9183
#
_cell.length_a   1.000
_cell.length_b   1.000
_cell.length_c   1.000
_cell.angle_alpha   90.00
_cell.angle_beta   90.00
_cell.angle_gamma   90.00
#
_symmetry.space_group_name_H-M   'P 1'
#
loop_
_entity.id
_entity.type
_entity.pdbx_description
1 polymer ?
#
loop_
_entity_poly.entity_id
_entity_poly.type
_entity_poly.pdbx_seq_one_letter_code
_entity_poly.pdbx_strand_id
1 'polypeptide(L)'
;MIVIGEKLNSSIPSVYAAIEKKDSRFVSDLAVKQEEAGAHFLDINAGMFVEAEEENLRWLMNTVQAVSKLPLVIDTPDPSVALALAKEYRGEKPVINSVTLEENRFAPMVEAAKTCGAAMVALCMDDSGVPDGVERRIELANILTEKLRREGFEPEDIYLDPMVRPVGSGEGYGLEAVR
;
A
#
# COMPACT_ATOMS: atom_id res chain seq x y z
N MET A 1 -2.25 18.12 -3.17
CA MET A 1 -2.02 17.07 -2.15
C MET A 1 -2.88 15.88 -2.53
N ILE A 2 -2.32 14.67 -2.56
CA ILE A 2 -3.06 13.40 -2.76
C ILE A 2 -3.47 12.89 -1.38
N VAL A 3 -4.70 12.40 -1.24
CA VAL A 3 -5.24 11.83 0.01
C VAL A 3 -5.62 10.37 -0.24
N ILE A 4 -5.05 9.48 0.55
CA ILE A 4 -5.37 8.05 0.55
C ILE A 4 -6.24 7.76 1.78
N GLY A 5 -7.41 7.18 1.57
CA GLY A 5 -8.31 6.77 2.65
C GLY A 5 -7.94 5.39 3.17
N GLU A 6 -7.42 5.31 4.40
CA GLU A 6 -6.84 4.09 5.00
C GLU A 6 -7.75 3.42 6.05
N LYS A 7 -9.07 3.64 5.98
CA LYS A 7 -9.99 3.05 6.98
C LYS A 7 -10.38 1.60 6.70
N LEU A 8 -10.13 1.07 5.49
CA LEU A 8 -10.45 -0.32 5.14
C LEU A 8 -9.28 -1.26 5.46
N ASN A 9 -8.75 -1.14 6.67
CA ASN A 9 -7.58 -1.85 7.15
C ASN A 9 -7.93 -2.84 8.27
N SER A 10 -7.53 -4.09 8.10
CA SER A 10 -7.80 -5.20 9.04
C SER A 10 -7.16 -5.01 10.43
N SER A 11 -6.22 -4.08 10.60
CA SER A 11 -5.70 -3.72 11.92
C SER A 11 -6.73 -2.97 12.79
N ILE A 12 -7.79 -2.44 12.18
CA ILE A 12 -8.89 -1.77 12.87
C ILE A 12 -9.93 -2.83 13.31
N PRO A 13 -10.21 -2.98 14.62
CA PRO A 13 -11.04 -4.09 15.12
C PRO A 13 -12.44 -4.19 14.49
N SER A 14 -13.10 -3.06 14.21
CA SER A 14 -14.41 -3.06 13.55
C SER A 14 -14.34 -3.50 12.09
N VAL A 15 -13.25 -3.17 11.39
CA VAL A 15 -13.03 -3.58 10.01
C VAL A 15 -12.63 -5.05 9.95
N TYR A 16 -11.76 -5.52 10.87
CA TYR A 16 -11.45 -6.93 11.01
C TYR A 16 -12.72 -7.78 11.15
N ALA A 17 -13.60 -7.40 12.11
CA ALA A 17 -14.86 -8.10 12.33
C ALA A 17 -15.81 -8.06 11.11
N ALA A 18 -15.81 -6.97 10.35
CA ALA A 18 -16.60 -6.87 9.12
C ALA A 18 -16.05 -7.75 8.00
N ILE A 19 -14.73 -7.81 7.83
CA ILE A 19 -14.07 -8.68 6.84
C ILE A 19 -14.32 -10.17 7.19
N GLU A 20 -14.12 -10.54 8.46
CA GLU A 20 -14.35 -11.91 8.96
C GLU A 20 -15.78 -12.40 8.69
N LYS A 21 -16.77 -11.52 8.86
CA LYS A 21 -18.20 -11.81 8.64
C LYS A 21 -18.66 -11.58 7.20
N LYS A 22 -17.77 -11.11 6.32
CA LYS A 22 -18.10 -10.69 4.95
C LYS A 22 -19.26 -9.67 4.93
N ASP A 23 -19.24 -8.71 5.89
CA ASP A 23 -20.24 -7.63 5.96
C ASP A 23 -19.96 -6.57 4.87
N SER A 24 -20.47 -6.86 3.67
CA SER A 24 -20.31 -5.98 2.51
C SER A 24 -20.94 -4.60 2.71
N ARG A 25 -22.03 -4.51 3.50
CA ARG A 25 -22.69 -3.23 3.77
C ARG A 25 -21.76 -2.30 4.57
N PHE A 26 -21.17 -2.81 5.65
CA PHE A 26 -20.25 -2.02 6.47
C PHE A 26 -19.07 -1.51 5.65
N VAL A 27 -18.44 -2.39 4.83
CA VAL A 27 -17.31 -2.05 3.99
C VAL A 27 -17.70 -1.02 2.92
N SER A 28 -18.83 -1.22 2.25
CA SER A 28 -19.35 -0.29 1.24
C SER A 28 -19.64 1.10 1.82
N ASP A 29 -20.34 1.16 2.96
CA ASP A 29 -20.64 2.43 3.64
C ASP A 29 -19.35 3.17 4.05
N LEU A 30 -18.33 2.43 4.48
CA LEU A 30 -17.03 3.01 4.85
C LEU A 30 -16.24 3.50 3.65
N ALA A 31 -16.27 2.80 2.52
CA ALA A 31 -15.67 3.22 1.27
C ALA A 31 -16.27 4.53 0.77
N VAL A 32 -17.61 4.61 0.68
CA VAL A 32 -18.34 5.80 0.25
C VAL A 32 -18.04 7.00 1.15
N LYS A 33 -18.01 6.81 2.48
CA LYS A 33 -17.69 7.90 3.42
C LYS A 33 -16.28 8.47 3.21
N GLN A 34 -15.30 7.64 2.88
CA GLN A 34 -13.94 8.12 2.59
C GLN A 34 -13.89 8.88 1.26
N GLU A 35 -14.59 8.41 0.23
CA GLU A 35 -14.74 9.10 -1.04
C GLU A 35 -15.42 10.47 -0.85
N GLU A 36 -16.55 10.53 -0.15
CA GLU A 36 -17.27 11.77 0.19
C GLU A 36 -16.43 12.75 1.03
N ALA A 37 -15.51 12.23 1.84
CA ALA A 37 -14.56 13.02 2.62
C ALA A 37 -13.39 13.58 1.78
N GLY A 38 -13.32 13.27 0.48
CA GLY A 38 -12.32 13.78 -0.44
C GLY A 38 -11.07 12.92 -0.61
N ALA A 39 -11.16 11.62 -0.33
CA ALA A 39 -10.10 10.68 -0.69
C ALA A 39 -9.92 10.63 -2.21
N HIS A 40 -8.69 10.45 -2.66
CA HIS A 40 -8.33 10.26 -4.07
C HIS A 40 -8.08 8.78 -4.38
N PHE A 41 -7.71 8.01 -3.37
CA PHE A 41 -7.52 6.56 -3.39
C PHE A 41 -8.16 5.94 -2.16
N LEU A 42 -8.54 4.67 -2.25
CA LEU A 42 -8.98 3.87 -1.12
C LEU A 42 -7.98 2.73 -0.90
N ASP A 43 -7.33 2.76 0.26
CA ASP A 43 -6.43 1.69 0.69
C ASP A 43 -7.23 0.50 1.23
N ILE A 44 -6.87 -0.70 0.79
CA ILE A 44 -7.47 -1.97 1.24
C ILE A 44 -6.38 -2.88 1.80
N ASN A 45 -6.54 -3.31 3.04
CA ASN A 45 -5.59 -4.18 3.73
C ASN A 45 -6.31 -5.32 4.49
N ALA A 46 -5.86 -6.55 4.28
CA ALA A 46 -6.33 -7.75 4.97
C ALA A 46 -5.18 -8.52 5.67
N GLY A 47 -4.04 -7.87 5.90
CA GLY A 47 -2.82 -8.51 6.41
C GLY A 47 -2.96 -9.20 7.77
N MET A 48 -3.94 -8.82 8.59
CA MET A 48 -4.19 -9.50 9.87
C MET A 48 -4.76 -10.92 9.71
N PHE A 49 -5.21 -11.30 8.52
CA PHE A 49 -5.75 -12.64 8.24
C PHE A 49 -4.69 -13.66 7.82
N VAL A 50 -3.43 -13.24 7.65
CA VAL A 50 -2.27 -14.10 7.34
C VAL A 50 -2.57 -15.15 6.24
N GLU A 51 -2.92 -16.37 6.60
CA GLU A 51 -3.19 -17.48 5.65
C GLU A 51 -4.41 -17.23 4.73
N ALA A 52 -5.35 -16.41 5.16
CA ALA A 52 -6.54 -16.04 4.41
C ALA A 52 -6.47 -14.62 3.82
N GLU A 53 -5.28 -14.03 3.76
CA GLU A 53 -5.10 -12.65 3.28
C GLU A 53 -5.61 -12.48 1.85
N GLU A 54 -5.19 -13.33 0.92
CA GLU A 54 -5.56 -13.24 -0.49
C GLU A 54 -7.08 -13.29 -0.70
N GLU A 55 -7.76 -14.24 -0.04
CA GLU A 55 -9.22 -14.36 -0.15
C GLU A 55 -9.93 -13.11 0.38
N ASN A 56 -9.50 -12.63 1.56
CA ASN A 56 -10.10 -11.48 2.21
C ASN A 56 -9.83 -10.17 1.46
N LEU A 57 -8.61 -9.98 0.97
CA LEU A 57 -8.22 -8.80 0.21
C LEU A 57 -8.94 -8.76 -1.15
N ARG A 58 -9.10 -9.92 -1.82
CA ARG A 58 -9.91 -10.06 -3.03
C ARG A 58 -11.37 -9.70 -2.78
N TRP A 59 -11.93 -10.17 -1.68
CA TRP A 59 -13.31 -9.83 -1.30
C TRP A 59 -13.46 -8.33 -1.02
N LEU A 60 -12.50 -7.70 -0.29
CA LEU A 60 -12.47 -6.25 -0.09
C LEU A 60 -12.42 -5.50 -1.42
N MET A 61 -11.49 -5.85 -2.30
CA MET A 61 -11.33 -5.24 -3.62
C MET A 61 -12.67 -5.24 -4.38
N ASN A 62 -13.30 -6.40 -4.51
CA ASN A 62 -14.57 -6.54 -5.23
C ASN A 62 -15.70 -5.74 -4.56
N THR A 63 -15.77 -5.73 -3.22
CA THR A 63 -16.80 -5.02 -2.47
C THR A 63 -16.65 -3.51 -2.66
N VAL A 64 -15.44 -2.98 -2.59
CA VAL A 64 -15.17 -1.54 -2.76
C VAL A 64 -15.40 -1.09 -4.20
N GLN A 65 -14.92 -1.85 -5.18
CA GLN A 65 -15.12 -1.54 -6.60
C GLN A 65 -16.58 -1.59 -7.05
N ALA A 66 -17.45 -2.26 -6.31
CA ALA A 66 -18.88 -2.26 -6.58
C ALA A 66 -19.57 -0.93 -6.26
N VAL A 67 -18.98 -0.09 -5.37
CA VAL A 67 -19.62 1.13 -4.85
C VAL A 67 -18.82 2.41 -5.08
N SER A 68 -17.51 2.31 -5.36
CA SER A 68 -16.62 3.45 -5.63
C SER A 68 -15.91 3.27 -6.97
N LYS A 69 -15.61 4.40 -7.62
CA LYS A 69 -14.78 4.46 -8.84
C LYS A 69 -13.35 4.90 -8.55
N LEU A 70 -13.06 5.29 -7.32
CA LEU A 70 -11.71 5.67 -6.94
C LEU A 70 -10.73 4.50 -7.15
N PRO A 71 -9.52 4.79 -7.62
CA PRO A 71 -8.47 3.78 -7.71
C PRO A 71 -8.11 3.27 -6.30
N LEU A 72 -7.69 2.02 -6.23
CA LEU A 72 -7.33 1.39 -4.97
C LEU A 72 -5.82 1.46 -4.71
N VAL A 73 -5.46 1.49 -3.44
CA VAL A 73 -4.15 1.08 -2.96
C VAL A 73 -4.28 -0.36 -2.47
N ILE A 74 -3.55 -1.27 -3.09
CA ILE A 74 -3.50 -2.69 -2.70
C ILE A 74 -2.35 -2.83 -1.70
N ASP A 75 -2.72 -2.90 -0.42
CA ASP A 75 -1.76 -2.96 0.68
C ASP A 75 -1.60 -4.39 1.18
N THR A 76 -0.49 -4.99 0.78
CA THR A 76 -0.10 -6.35 1.19
C THR A 76 1.42 -6.49 1.25
N PRO A 77 1.96 -7.19 2.27
CA PRO A 77 3.38 -7.54 2.33
C PRO A 77 3.75 -8.71 1.40
N ASP A 78 2.77 -9.50 0.93
CA ASP A 78 3.00 -10.71 0.15
C ASP A 78 2.96 -10.43 -1.36
N PRO A 79 4.09 -10.60 -2.08
CA PRO A 79 4.13 -10.39 -3.52
C PRO A 79 3.22 -11.31 -4.33
N SER A 80 2.94 -12.51 -3.84
CA SER A 80 2.05 -13.46 -4.52
C SER A 80 0.60 -13.00 -4.45
N VAL A 81 0.17 -12.45 -3.31
CA VAL A 81 -1.13 -11.80 -3.11
C VAL A 81 -1.25 -10.57 -4.00
N ALA A 82 -0.22 -9.70 -4.00
CA ALA A 82 -0.19 -8.53 -4.87
C ALA A 82 -0.37 -8.90 -6.34
N LEU A 83 0.36 -9.90 -6.83
CA LEU A 83 0.28 -10.37 -8.21
C LEU A 83 -1.08 -10.99 -8.54
N ALA A 84 -1.66 -11.77 -7.61
CA ALA A 84 -2.99 -12.37 -7.79
C ALA A 84 -4.06 -11.29 -7.97
N LEU A 85 -4.07 -10.28 -7.09
CA LEU A 85 -5.02 -9.17 -7.17
C LEU A 85 -4.78 -8.28 -8.39
N ALA A 86 -3.53 -8.03 -8.75
CA ALA A 86 -3.18 -7.24 -9.93
C ALA A 86 -3.77 -7.82 -11.24
N LYS A 87 -3.81 -9.15 -11.37
CA LYS A 87 -4.42 -9.83 -12.53
C LYS A 87 -5.94 -9.66 -12.61
N GLU A 88 -6.57 -9.50 -11.46
CA GLU A 88 -8.04 -9.41 -11.34
C GLU A 88 -8.54 -7.96 -11.27
N TYR A 89 -7.67 -7.02 -10.92
CA TYR A 89 -8.02 -5.62 -10.74
C TYR A 89 -8.70 -5.04 -11.99
N ARG A 90 -9.76 -4.27 -11.78
CA ARG A 90 -10.50 -3.57 -12.83
C ARG A 90 -10.81 -2.16 -12.34
N GLY A 91 -10.27 -1.15 -12.97
CA GLY A 91 -10.48 0.23 -12.57
C GLY A 91 -9.40 1.15 -13.14
N GLU A 92 -9.36 2.37 -12.62
CA GLU A 92 -8.30 3.32 -12.92
C GLU A 92 -6.98 2.86 -12.28
N LYS A 93 -5.87 3.48 -12.67
CA LYS A 93 -4.51 3.15 -12.24
C LYS A 93 -4.40 2.96 -10.73
N PRO A 94 -4.18 1.75 -10.21
CA PRO A 94 -4.05 1.52 -8.76
C PRO A 94 -2.65 1.86 -8.26
N VAL A 95 -2.46 1.71 -6.95
CA VAL A 95 -1.14 1.77 -6.31
C VAL A 95 -0.89 0.43 -5.62
N ILE A 96 0.31 -0.13 -5.75
CA ILE A 96 0.77 -1.26 -4.95
C ILE A 96 1.56 -0.73 -3.74
N ASN A 97 1.13 -1.10 -2.54
CA ASN A 97 1.76 -0.78 -1.27
C ASN A 97 2.29 -2.08 -0.63
N SER A 98 3.58 -2.36 -0.63
CA SER A 98 4.69 -1.52 -1.01
C SER A 98 5.84 -2.35 -1.61
N VAL A 99 6.74 -1.69 -2.33
CA VAL A 99 8.03 -2.26 -2.71
C VAL A 99 9.12 -1.80 -1.73
N THR A 100 10.08 -2.69 -1.45
CA THR A 100 11.28 -2.42 -0.65
C THR A 100 12.53 -2.85 -1.42
N LEU A 101 13.72 -2.59 -0.86
CA LEU A 101 14.99 -3.11 -1.41
C LEU A 101 15.34 -4.50 -0.88
N GLU A 102 14.45 -5.14 -0.13
CA GLU A 102 14.63 -6.53 0.31
C GLU A 102 14.77 -7.46 -0.91
N GLU A 103 15.77 -8.35 -0.88
CA GLU A 103 16.18 -9.17 -2.02
C GLU A 103 15.02 -9.95 -2.64
N ASN A 104 14.16 -10.51 -1.81
CA ASN A 104 13.06 -11.37 -2.25
C ASN A 104 11.74 -10.62 -2.52
N ARG A 105 11.68 -9.30 -2.35
CA ARG A 105 10.45 -8.50 -2.52
C ARG A 105 10.46 -7.59 -3.75
N PHE A 106 11.60 -7.00 -4.08
CA PHE A 106 11.65 -5.98 -5.13
C PHE A 106 11.09 -6.47 -6.46
N ALA A 107 11.68 -7.52 -7.03
CA ALA A 107 11.30 -7.98 -8.36
C ALA A 107 9.86 -8.51 -8.45
N PRO A 108 9.36 -9.34 -7.51
CA PRO A 108 7.97 -9.80 -7.56
C PRO A 108 6.94 -8.67 -7.37
N MET A 109 7.21 -7.67 -6.52
CA MET A 109 6.30 -6.52 -6.38
C MET A 109 6.27 -5.65 -7.63
N VAL A 110 7.43 -5.44 -8.29
CA VAL A 110 7.51 -4.76 -9.58
C VAL A 110 6.71 -5.51 -10.65
N GLU A 111 6.78 -6.84 -10.69
CA GLU A 111 5.97 -7.67 -11.60
C GLU A 111 4.47 -7.46 -11.35
N ALA A 112 4.03 -7.47 -10.08
CA ALA A 112 2.64 -7.22 -9.74
C ALA A 112 2.18 -5.84 -10.23
N ALA A 113 2.96 -4.79 -9.98
CA ALA A 113 2.61 -3.44 -10.42
C ALA A 113 2.52 -3.31 -11.94
N LYS A 114 3.48 -3.87 -12.67
CA LYS A 114 3.46 -3.88 -14.15
C LYS A 114 2.26 -4.63 -14.72
N THR A 115 1.79 -5.67 -14.03
CA THR A 115 0.65 -6.49 -14.47
C THR A 115 -0.65 -5.67 -14.58
N CYS A 116 -0.87 -4.70 -13.69
CA CYS A 116 -2.04 -3.82 -13.71
C CYS A 116 -1.73 -2.36 -14.05
N GLY A 117 -0.50 -2.02 -14.41
CA GLY A 117 -0.09 -0.66 -14.70
C GLY A 117 -0.12 0.26 -13.48
N ALA A 118 0.13 -0.28 -12.27
CA ALA A 118 0.05 0.42 -11.01
C ALA A 118 1.20 1.42 -10.81
N ALA A 119 0.95 2.45 -10.01
CA ALA A 119 1.99 3.19 -9.31
C ALA A 119 2.48 2.39 -8.08
N MET A 120 3.57 2.82 -7.44
CA MET A 120 4.21 2.10 -6.34
C MET A 120 4.43 2.99 -5.13
N VAL A 121 4.08 2.52 -3.94
CA VAL A 121 4.69 3.03 -2.70
C VAL A 121 6.06 2.39 -2.55
N ALA A 122 7.09 3.21 -2.52
CA ALA A 122 8.48 2.81 -2.37
C ALA A 122 8.93 3.07 -0.92
N LEU A 123 8.94 2.01 -0.12
CA LEU A 123 9.25 2.04 1.30
C LEU A 123 10.77 2.02 1.49
N CYS A 124 11.35 3.08 2.07
CA CYS A 124 12.79 3.23 2.25
C CYS A 124 13.35 2.23 3.28
N MET A 125 13.39 0.97 2.91
CA MET A 125 13.82 -0.16 3.73
C MET A 125 14.54 -1.21 2.86
N ASP A 126 15.47 -1.94 3.46
CA ASP A 126 16.18 -3.07 2.88
C ASP A 126 16.28 -4.24 3.88
N ASP A 127 17.08 -5.26 3.57
CA ASP A 127 17.28 -6.43 4.43
C ASP A 127 17.85 -6.10 5.84
N SER A 128 18.41 -4.91 6.03
CA SER A 128 18.83 -4.43 7.35
C SER A 128 17.69 -3.83 8.18
N GLY A 129 16.49 -3.71 7.59
CA GLY A 129 15.28 -3.19 8.22
C GLY A 129 15.10 -1.68 8.06
N VAL A 130 14.41 -1.05 9.01
CA VAL A 130 14.10 0.38 8.99
C VAL A 130 15.38 1.20 9.18
N PRO A 131 15.69 2.15 8.28
CA PRO A 131 16.92 2.92 8.33
C PRO A 131 17.02 3.81 9.58
N ASP A 132 18.22 3.91 10.11
CA ASP A 132 18.55 4.91 11.13
C ASP A 132 19.18 6.15 10.47
N GLY A 133 18.71 7.32 10.89
CA GLY A 133 19.23 8.62 10.42
C GLY A 133 18.74 9.05 9.05
N VAL A 134 19.02 10.30 8.74
CA VAL A 134 18.57 10.98 7.50
C VAL A 134 19.34 10.46 6.28
N GLU A 135 20.66 10.31 6.42
CA GLU A 135 21.56 9.95 5.32
C GLU A 135 21.18 8.58 4.73
N ARG A 136 20.89 7.60 5.60
CA ARG A 136 20.50 6.25 5.13
C ARG A 136 19.14 6.26 4.45
N ARG A 137 18.18 7.08 4.93
CA ARG A 137 16.87 7.24 4.25
C ARG A 137 17.03 7.81 2.86
N ILE A 138 17.84 8.87 2.71
CA ILE A 138 18.12 9.49 1.40
C ILE A 138 18.81 8.51 0.47
N GLU A 139 19.77 7.74 0.96
CA GLU A 139 20.46 6.71 0.17
C GLU A 139 19.46 5.68 -0.36
N LEU A 140 18.62 5.10 0.52
CA LEU A 140 17.62 4.10 0.13
C LEU A 140 16.57 4.68 -0.83
N ALA A 141 16.12 5.92 -0.60
CA ALA A 141 15.19 6.59 -1.49
C ALA A 141 15.77 6.77 -2.91
N ASN A 142 17.04 7.16 -3.01
CA ASN A 142 17.72 7.30 -4.30
C ASN A 142 17.86 5.96 -5.01
N ILE A 143 18.28 4.91 -4.29
CA ILE A 143 18.43 3.56 -4.85
C ILE A 143 17.07 3.03 -5.34
N LEU A 144 16.01 3.15 -4.52
CA LEU A 144 14.65 2.73 -4.89
C LEU A 144 14.16 3.46 -6.15
N THR A 145 14.28 4.78 -6.15
CA THR A 145 13.86 5.61 -7.28
C THR A 145 14.60 5.21 -8.56
N GLU A 146 15.93 5.05 -8.48
CA GLU A 146 16.72 4.68 -9.64
C GLU A 146 16.37 3.28 -10.16
N LYS A 147 16.18 2.30 -9.25
CA LYS A 147 15.79 0.93 -9.63
C LYS A 147 14.41 0.91 -10.28
N LEU A 148 13.41 1.61 -9.69
CA LEU A 148 12.06 1.67 -10.25
C LEU A 148 12.04 2.38 -11.61
N ARG A 149 12.81 3.44 -11.79
CA ARG A 149 12.94 4.10 -13.10
C ARG A 149 13.57 3.20 -14.16
N ARG A 150 14.56 2.38 -13.80
CA ARG A 150 15.12 1.36 -14.71
C ARG A 150 14.10 0.29 -15.09
N GLU A 151 13.15 0.02 -14.20
CA GLU A 151 12.02 -0.87 -14.46
C GLU A 151 10.90 -0.20 -15.29
N GLY A 152 11.02 1.09 -15.62
CA GLY A 152 10.09 1.82 -16.49
C GLY A 152 8.99 2.57 -15.74
N PHE A 153 9.12 2.77 -14.43
CA PHE A 153 8.19 3.65 -13.69
C PHE A 153 8.53 5.11 -13.91
N GLU A 154 7.53 5.93 -14.17
CA GLU A 154 7.68 7.37 -14.24
C GLU A 154 7.76 7.99 -12.83
N PRO A 155 8.42 9.16 -12.67
CA PRO A 155 8.56 9.80 -11.35
C PRO A 155 7.23 10.02 -10.61
N GLU A 156 6.17 10.36 -11.34
CA GLU A 156 4.81 10.56 -10.80
C GLU A 156 4.13 9.28 -10.32
N ASP A 157 4.66 8.13 -10.67
CA ASP A 157 4.18 6.80 -10.27
C ASP A 157 4.94 6.23 -9.07
N ILE A 158 5.87 6.98 -8.49
CA ILE A 158 6.70 6.56 -7.37
C ILE A 158 6.38 7.42 -6.15
N TYR A 159 5.72 6.83 -5.15
CA TYR A 159 5.43 7.44 -3.87
C TYR A 159 6.45 7.00 -2.83
N LEU A 160 7.43 7.85 -2.54
CA LEU A 160 8.46 7.52 -1.53
C LEU A 160 7.89 7.62 -0.12
N ASP A 161 8.04 6.54 0.67
CA ASP A 161 7.78 6.53 2.09
C ASP A 161 9.12 6.45 2.85
N PRO A 162 9.53 7.54 3.53
CA PRO A 162 10.77 7.59 4.27
C PRO A 162 10.73 6.82 5.60
N MET A 163 9.67 6.08 5.90
CA MET A 163 9.48 5.33 7.15
C MET A 163 9.46 6.22 8.38
N VAL A 164 8.37 6.98 8.56
CA VAL A 164 8.19 7.80 9.75
C VAL A 164 7.91 6.92 10.96
N ARG A 165 8.82 6.92 11.94
CA ARG A 165 8.60 6.24 13.22
C ARG A 165 7.68 7.07 14.11
N PRO A 166 6.83 6.43 14.96
CA PRO A 166 5.99 7.16 15.91
C PRO A 166 6.81 8.05 16.83
N VAL A 167 6.40 9.31 17.01
CA VAL A 167 7.13 10.30 17.84
C VAL A 167 7.35 9.80 19.28
N GLY A 168 6.45 8.96 19.80
CA GLY A 168 6.56 8.38 21.14
C GLY A 168 7.56 7.24 21.28
N SER A 169 8.16 6.74 20.19
CA SER A 169 9.09 5.59 20.21
C SER A 169 10.57 6.00 20.36
N GLY A 170 10.90 7.29 20.33
CA GLY A 170 12.26 7.81 20.53
C GLY A 170 12.41 9.28 20.17
N GLU A 171 13.47 9.90 20.68
CA GLU A 171 13.78 11.31 20.38
C GLU A 171 14.27 11.46 18.92
N GLY A 172 13.69 12.41 18.18
CA GLY A 172 14.15 12.81 16.85
C GLY A 172 13.53 12.05 15.66
N TYR A 173 12.87 10.92 15.85
CA TYR A 173 12.39 10.06 14.75
C TYR A 173 11.45 10.75 13.75
N GLY A 174 10.59 11.67 14.21
CA GLY A 174 9.73 12.44 13.33
C GLY A 174 10.48 13.49 12.50
N LEU A 175 11.57 14.05 13.04
CA LEU A 175 12.38 15.06 12.36
C LEU A 175 13.27 14.48 11.26
N GLU A 176 13.70 13.23 11.41
CA GLU A 176 14.54 12.55 10.43
C GLU A 176 13.83 12.30 9.10
N ALA A 177 12.51 12.14 9.12
CA ALA A 177 11.71 11.90 7.91
C ALA A 177 11.33 13.19 7.16
N VAL A 178 11.44 14.37 7.80
CA VAL A 178 11.09 15.68 7.19
C VAL A 178 12.32 16.53 6.84
N ARG A 179 13.51 16.07 7.13
CA ARG A 179 14.78 16.70 6.75
C ARG A 179 15.32 16.16 5.43
#